data_ade8146ec4625d11f19fce309c29e58a
#
_entry.id   ade8146ec4625d11f19fce309c29e58a
#
_cell.length_a   1.000
_cell.length_b   1.000
_cell.length_c   1.000
_cell.angle_alpha   90.00
_cell.angle_beta   90.00
_cell.angle_gamma   90.00
#
_symmetry.space_group_name_H-M   'P 1'
#
loop_
_entity.id
_entity.type
_entity.pdbx_description
1 polymer ?
#
loop_
_entity_poly.entity_id
_entity_poly.type
_entity_poly.pdbx_seq_one_letter_code
_entity_poly.pdbx_strand_id
1 'polypeptide(L)'
;MITTTTNWNTANAKTAKMPIYAFAIAGQATVYTTHPLSAWGITGYPSYEPWLKTPQGGAQSIDIINGSSSIGDLTCEVIDIGGAVRQLVGENTLEGSAVTLLVGYPGLAWSDFAVVQSYILYKINPTSGYTSFNFVCRDLQLLEKITIYSHPENGYPLSDDNPWYLCGTACEIYQAVTLFALGLSPAQLDLAGIQALDSPAQNLFGPWRPFQFAITKSFDAKQFLETELFKPSGLYQVVLASGQLSLRAQHPPAAGATPVFTFNEGNLIAFPECDRQAIVNQAIWEFDANSDGYANYETYLQATSISQYGQGQQFSVTSEGLRSELGAFAWTEWVTGMLFNRFSGALPGIKGGAPLLTLRAFLMTLPVWVGDYVALTHTKMPDLTTGNLGVTNRIYEVIDRQPDYASGTMQYKVLDTGLTGRPGAYTWGGTNPLLIGTGTWY
;
A
#
# COMPACT_ATOMS: atom_id res chain seq x y z
N MET A 1 4.87 7.80 3.31
CA MET A 1 5.00 8.56 4.59
C MET A 1 4.39 9.94 4.43
N ILE A 2 3.68 10.45 5.45
CA ILE A 2 3.18 11.83 5.48
C ILE A 2 4.34 12.78 5.75
N THR A 3 4.46 13.84 4.94
CA THR A 3 5.43 14.91 5.20
C THR A 3 4.91 15.82 6.30
N THR A 4 5.70 16.03 7.34
CA THR A 4 5.35 16.84 8.53
C THR A 4 6.43 17.85 8.83
N THR A 5 6.04 19.00 9.40
CA THR A 5 6.98 20.02 9.91
C THR A 5 7.42 19.69 11.34
N THR A 6 8.51 20.29 11.78
CA THR A 6 8.97 20.20 13.18
C THR A 6 7.90 20.70 14.15
N ASN A 7 7.20 21.80 13.80
CA ASN A 7 6.13 22.37 14.62
C ASN A 7 4.96 21.38 14.74
N TRP A 8 4.56 20.75 13.63
CA TRP A 8 3.53 19.74 13.63
C TRP A 8 3.91 18.54 14.50
N ASN A 9 5.14 18.04 14.35
CA ASN A 9 5.64 16.92 15.16
C ASN A 9 5.64 17.24 16.66
N THR A 10 6.05 18.46 17.02
CA THR A 10 6.04 18.93 18.41
C THR A 10 4.61 19.01 18.96
N ALA A 11 3.68 19.55 18.18
CA ALA A 11 2.27 19.61 18.57
C ALA A 11 1.63 18.21 18.66
N ASN A 12 1.96 17.34 17.71
CA ASN A 12 1.47 15.97 17.66
C ASN A 12 2.02 15.08 18.80
N ALA A 13 3.16 15.41 19.38
CA ALA A 13 3.73 14.68 20.52
C ALA A 13 3.07 15.01 21.86
N LYS A 14 2.26 16.06 21.95
CA LYS A 14 1.58 16.45 23.21
C LYS A 14 0.52 15.41 23.61
N THR A 15 0.37 15.17 24.91
CA THR A 15 -0.58 14.20 25.47
C THR A 15 -2.04 14.63 25.30
N ALA A 16 -2.31 15.93 25.50
CA ALA A 16 -3.63 16.52 25.29
C ALA A 16 -3.61 17.29 23.97
N LYS A 17 -4.32 16.79 22.98
CA LYS A 17 -4.38 17.38 21.64
C LYS A 17 -5.77 17.28 21.06
N MET A 18 -6.13 18.28 20.29
CA MET A 18 -7.38 18.33 19.56
C MET A 18 -7.04 18.53 18.08
N PRO A 19 -7.11 17.49 17.25
CA PRO A 19 -6.82 17.63 15.84
C PRO A 19 -7.87 18.49 15.15
N ILE A 20 -7.41 19.38 14.29
CA ILE A 20 -8.24 20.17 13.41
C ILE A 20 -8.09 19.59 12.02
N TYR A 21 -9.18 19.07 11.47
CA TYR A 21 -9.19 18.56 10.10
C TYR A 21 -9.65 19.66 9.14
N ALA A 22 -9.04 19.67 7.96
CA ALA A 22 -9.40 20.56 6.89
C ALA A 22 -9.55 19.79 5.58
N PHE A 23 -10.62 20.08 4.85
CA PHE A 23 -10.96 19.46 3.59
C PHE A 23 -10.93 20.51 2.49
N ALA A 24 -10.00 20.35 1.55
CA ALA A 24 -9.77 21.26 0.44
C ALA A 24 -10.12 20.57 -0.87
N ILE A 25 -10.87 21.26 -1.73
CA ILE A 25 -11.23 20.82 -3.09
C ILE A 25 -10.43 21.65 -4.08
N ALA A 26 -9.72 21.02 -4.99
CA ALA A 26 -8.94 21.72 -6.01
C ALA A 26 -9.83 22.64 -6.85
N GLY A 27 -9.34 23.85 -7.13
CA GLY A 27 -10.09 24.87 -7.85
C GLY A 27 -11.08 25.68 -7.00
N GLN A 28 -11.32 25.28 -5.73
CA GLN A 28 -12.17 26.04 -4.82
C GLN A 28 -11.32 26.90 -3.88
N ALA A 29 -11.74 28.16 -3.68
CA ALA A 29 -11.02 29.10 -2.80
C ALA A 29 -11.27 28.82 -1.30
N THR A 30 -12.40 28.19 -0.98
CA THR A 30 -12.83 27.94 0.40
C THR A 30 -12.47 26.53 0.84
N VAL A 31 -11.88 26.42 2.01
CA VAL A 31 -11.54 25.16 2.69
C VAL A 31 -12.56 24.92 3.80
N TYR A 32 -13.04 23.68 3.92
CA TYR A 32 -13.95 23.29 5.01
C TYR A 32 -13.17 22.72 6.19
N THR A 33 -13.44 23.22 7.41
CA THR A 33 -12.69 22.82 8.60
C THR A 33 -13.62 22.34 9.71
N THR A 34 -13.09 21.50 10.61
CA THR A 34 -13.86 21.01 11.77
C THR A 34 -14.02 22.04 12.87
N HIS A 35 -13.17 23.09 12.87
CA HIS A 35 -13.16 24.13 13.91
C HIS A 35 -12.82 25.49 13.30
N PRO A 36 -13.27 26.60 13.93
CA PRO A 36 -12.92 27.94 13.52
C PRO A 36 -11.40 28.19 13.69
N LEU A 37 -10.66 28.36 12.59
CA LEU A 37 -9.19 28.47 12.60
C LEU A 37 -8.70 29.66 13.41
N SER A 38 -9.35 30.82 13.27
CA SER A 38 -9.00 32.04 14.01
C SER A 38 -9.13 31.89 15.52
N ALA A 39 -10.20 31.22 15.99
CA ALA A 39 -10.45 30.98 17.42
C ALA A 39 -9.43 30.01 18.04
N TRP A 40 -8.79 29.20 17.23
CA TRP A 40 -7.79 28.20 17.66
C TRP A 40 -6.34 28.68 17.45
N GLY A 41 -6.15 29.97 17.16
CA GLY A 41 -4.83 30.57 17.02
C GLY A 41 -4.05 30.12 15.79
N ILE A 42 -4.72 29.59 14.77
CA ILE A 42 -4.11 29.29 13.49
C ILE A 42 -3.81 30.58 12.74
N THR A 43 -2.67 30.68 12.09
CA THR A 43 -2.25 31.86 11.32
C THR A 43 -2.00 31.51 9.85
N GLY A 44 -2.17 32.49 8.95
CA GLY A 44 -1.86 32.32 7.53
C GLY A 44 -2.79 31.37 6.77
N TYR A 45 -4.01 31.18 7.28
CA TYR A 45 -5.02 30.29 6.67
C TYR A 45 -5.69 30.93 5.43
N PRO A 46 -6.17 30.11 4.47
CA PRO A 46 -6.98 30.56 3.34
C PRO A 46 -8.41 30.93 3.79
N SER A 47 -9.27 31.35 2.87
CA SER A 47 -10.71 31.40 3.13
C SER A 47 -11.20 30.04 3.62
N TYR A 48 -11.97 30.01 4.72
CA TYR A 48 -12.44 28.76 5.30
C TYR A 48 -13.84 28.91 5.89
N GLU A 49 -14.52 27.74 5.99
CA GLU A 49 -15.79 27.60 6.69
C GLU A 49 -15.73 26.43 7.68
N PRO A 50 -16.08 26.63 8.96
CA PRO A 50 -16.00 25.59 10.00
C PRO A 50 -17.21 24.66 9.96
N TRP A 51 -17.55 24.14 8.79
CA TRP A 51 -18.75 23.34 8.53
C TRP A 51 -18.46 21.86 8.29
N LEU A 52 -17.21 21.45 8.35
CA LEU A 52 -16.80 20.06 8.22
C LEU A 52 -17.11 19.29 9.50
N LYS A 53 -17.83 18.19 9.40
CA LYS A 53 -17.86 17.19 10.45
C LYS A 53 -16.59 16.36 10.44
N THR A 54 -16.35 15.62 11.54
CA THR A 54 -15.17 14.73 11.59
C THR A 54 -15.17 13.77 10.42
N PRO A 55 -14.09 13.70 9.64
CA PRO A 55 -13.98 12.81 8.49
C PRO A 55 -14.12 11.33 8.89
N GLN A 56 -14.55 10.49 7.96
CA GLN A 56 -14.70 9.05 8.15
C GLN A 56 -14.02 8.29 7.02
N GLY A 57 -13.44 7.13 7.31
CA GLY A 57 -12.71 6.32 6.32
C GLY A 57 -11.21 6.61 6.34
N GLY A 58 -10.57 6.49 5.18
CA GLY A 58 -9.11 6.61 5.05
C GLY A 58 -8.35 5.33 5.39
N ALA A 59 -9.07 4.20 5.47
CA ALA A 59 -8.46 2.89 5.65
C ALA A 59 -7.75 2.44 4.37
N GLN A 60 -6.60 1.78 4.52
CA GLN A 60 -5.84 1.16 3.44
C GLN A 60 -5.32 -0.19 3.89
N SER A 61 -5.41 -1.18 3.02
CA SER A 61 -4.87 -2.52 3.27
C SER A 61 -4.25 -3.12 2.02
N ILE A 62 -3.30 -4.01 2.23
CA ILE A 62 -2.66 -4.82 1.19
C ILE A 62 -2.76 -6.29 1.57
N ASP A 63 -3.01 -7.13 0.57
CA ASP A 63 -2.75 -8.56 0.64
C ASP A 63 -1.37 -8.81 0.03
N ILE A 64 -0.39 -8.91 0.91
CA ILE A 64 1.01 -9.01 0.50
C ILE A 64 1.32 -10.33 -0.23
N ILE A 65 0.55 -11.38 0.01
CA ILE A 65 0.73 -12.68 -0.66
C ILE A 65 0.19 -12.64 -2.09
N ASN A 66 -0.99 -12.05 -2.28
CA ASN A 66 -1.63 -12.00 -3.58
C ASN A 66 -1.33 -10.72 -4.38
N GLY A 67 -0.59 -9.76 -3.82
CA GLY A 67 -0.25 -8.52 -4.49
C GLY A 67 -1.43 -7.55 -4.66
N SER A 68 -2.56 -7.82 -4.01
CA SER A 68 -3.75 -6.96 -4.13
C SER A 68 -3.79 -5.87 -3.06
N SER A 69 -4.46 -4.77 -3.38
CA SER A 69 -4.63 -3.64 -2.47
C SER A 69 -6.06 -3.12 -2.46
N SER A 70 -6.51 -2.64 -1.30
CA SER A 70 -7.82 -1.99 -1.18
C SER A 70 -7.79 -0.58 -1.73
N ILE A 71 -8.88 -0.18 -2.40
CA ILE A 71 -9.08 1.23 -2.77
C ILE A 71 -9.43 1.98 -1.50
N GLY A 72 -8.62 2.98 -1.16
CA GLY A 72 -8.88 3.87 -0.04
C GLY A 72 -10.12 4.74 -0.28
N ASP A 73 -10.95 4.91 0.73
CA ASP A 73 -12.09 5.79 0.69
C ASP A 73 -12.08 6.78 1.85
N LEU A 74 -12.66 7.94 1.62
CA LEU A 74 -12.83 8.98 2.61
C LEU A 74 -14.20 9.62 2.41
N THR A 75 -14.95 9.80 3.47
CA THR A 75 -16.21 10.57 3.45
C THR A 75 -16.08 11.80 4.35
N CYS A 76 -16.31 12.95 3.73
CA CYS A 76 -16.33 14.24 4.40
C CYS A 76 -17.75 14.80 4.36
N GLU A 77 -18.42 14.90 5.52
CA GLU A 77 -19.73 15.52 5.62
C GLU A 77 -19.56 17.02 5.90
N VAL A 78 -20.11 17.86 5.01
CA VAL A 78 -20.09 19.33 5.14
C VAL A 78 -21.51 19.84 5.36
N ILE A 79 -21.72 20.63 6.43
CA ILE A 79 -23.02 21.20 6.78
C ILE A 79 -23.33 22.33 5.79
N ASP A 80 -24.58 22.39 5.30
CA ASP A 80 -25.05 23.42 4.37
C ASP A 80 -25.66 24.61 5.13
N ILE A 81 -24.83 25.58 5.49
CA ILE A 81 -25.30 26.79 6.15
C ILE A 81 -25.71 27.84 5.10
N GLY A 82 -26.95 28.29 5.17
CA GLY A 82 -27.47 29.29 4.24
C GLY A 82 -27.58 28.83 2.77
N GLY A 83 -27.43 27.56 2.48
CA GLY A 83 -27.49 27.01 1.12
C GLY A 83 -26.19 27.16 0.32
N ALA A 84 -25.09 27.56 0.94
CA ALA A 84 -23.83 27.84 0.24
C ALA A 84 -23.20 26.56 -0.35
N VAL A 85 -23.26 25.42 0.35
CA VAL A 85 -22.72 24.15 -0.17
C VAL A 85 -23.61 23.64 -1.30
N ARG A 86 -24.92 23.75 -1.18
CA ARG A 86 -25.87 23.40 -2.24
C ARG A 86 -25.66 24.25 -3.49
N GLN A 87 -25.40 25.56 -3.33
CA GLN A 87 -25.08 26.43 -4.44
C GLN A 87 -23.76 26.02 -5.10
N LEU A 88 -22.71 25.76 -4.32
CA LEU A 88 -21.43 25.28 -4.82
C LEU A 88 -21.59 24.01 -5.66
N VAL A 89 -22.33 23.02 -5.16
CA VAL A 89 -22.58 21.75 -5.86
C VAL A 89 -23.43 21.96 -7.10
N GLY A 90 -24.40 22.88 -7.07
CA GLY A 90 -25.29 23.15 -8.22
C GLY A 90 -24.62 23.96 -9.34
N GLU A 91 -23.65 24.76 -9.03
CA GLU A 91 -22.97 25.65 -9.99
C GLU A 91 -21.68 25.04 -10.59
N ASN A 92 -21.13 24.00 -9.99
CA ASN A 92 -19.84 23.44 -10.38
C ASN A 92 -19.92 21.93 -10.59
N THR A 93 -19.18 21.44 -11.58
CA THR A 93 -18.87 20.02 -11.73
C THR A 93 -17.66 19.71 -10.84
N LEU A 94 -17.92 19.19 -9.65
CA LEU A 94 -16.88 18.95 -8.65
C LEU A 94 -16.35 17.50 -8.69
N GLU A 95 -17.15 16.55 -9.16
CA GLU A 95 -16.73 15.16 -9.30
C GLU A 95 -15.54 15.06 -10.27
N GLY A 96 -14.56 14.23 -9.90
CA GLY A 96 -13.28 14.14 -10.60
C GLY A 96 -12.23 15.13 -10.11
N SER A 97 -12.58 16.13 -9.30
CA SER A 97 -11.61 17.07 -8.74
C SER A 97 -10.71 16.40 -7.71
N ALA A 98 -9.44 16.81 -7.67
CA ALA A 98 -8.56 16.42 -6.58
C ALA A 98 -9.01 17.06 -5.27
N VAL A 99 -8.99 16.28 -4.21
CA VAL A 99 -9.30 16.73 -2.85
C VAL A 99 -8.19 16.34 -1.89
N THR A 100 -7.99 17.15 -0.86
CA THR A 100 -6.94 16.93 0.12
C THR A 100 -7.50 17.02 1.53
N LEU A 101 -7.25 16.00 2.34
CA LEU A 101 -7.48 16.04 3.77
C LEU A 101 -6.20 16.49 4.47
N LEU A 102 -6.30 17.55 5.26
CA LEU A 102 -5.20 18.05 6.08
C LEU A 102 -5.53 17.90 7.57
N VAL A 103 -4.49 17.81 8.38
CA VAL A 103 -4.60 17.81 9.84
C VAL A 103 -3.61 18.78 10.46
N GLY A 104 -4.09 19.56 11.42
CA GLY A 104 -3.26 20.47 12.21
C GLY A 104 -3.69 20.48 13.67
N TYR A 105 -3.05 21.32 14.44
CA TYR A 105 -3.30 21.47 15.87
C TYR A 105 -3.40 22.93 16.25
N PRO A 106 -4.09 23.27 17.37
CA PRO A 106 -4.18 24.66 17.85
C PRO A 106 -2.82 25.33 17.99
N GLY A 107 -2.75 26.57 17.53
CA GLY A 107 -1.55 27.41 17.59
C GLY A 107 -0.51 27.16 16.49
N LEU A 108 -0.77 26.29 15.52
CA LEU A 108 0.10 26.11 14.34
C LEU A 108 -0.15 27.18 13.29
N ALA A 109 0.84 27.44 12.43
CA ALA A 109 0.59 28.10 11.16
C ALA A 109 -0.12 27.16 10.20
N TRP A 110 -0.91 27.70 9.26
CA TRP A 110 -1.56 26.88 8.23
C TRP A 110 -0.55 26.08 7.39
N SER A 111 0.61 26.64 7.11
CA SER A 111 1.70 25.99 6.42
C SER A 111 2.27 24.78 7.14
N ASP A 112 1.99 24.63 8.44
CA ASP A 112 2.40 23.48 9.24
C ASP A 112 1.36 22.34 9.23
N PHE A 113 0.17 22.53 8.63
CA PHE A 113 -0.81 21.46 8.51
C PHE A 113 -0.27 20.34 7.62
N ALA A 114 -0.33 19.13 8.11
CA ALA A 114 0.13 17.95 7.37
C ALA A 114 -0.97 17.46 6.42
N VAL A 115 -0.61 17.12 5.19
CA VAL A 115 -1.49 16.42 4.26
C VAL A 115 -1.63 14.99 4.75
N VAL A 116 -2.85 14.60 5.15
CA VAL A 116 -3.14 13.22 5.52
C VAL A 116 -3.12 12.33 4.29
N GLN A 117 -3.90 12.72 3.29
CA GLN A 117 -3.93 12.04 1.99
C GLN A 117 -4.65 12.90 0.95
N SER A 118 -4.28 12.72 -0.31
CA SER A 118 -4.99 13.25 -1.46
C SER A 118 -5.86 12.17 -2.11
N TYR A 119 -7.04 12.57 -2.57
CA TYR A 119 -8.06 11.71 -3.17
C TYR A 119 -8.65 12.35 -4.41
N ILE A 120 -9.53 11.63 -5.10
CA ILE A 120 -10.43 12.15 -6.13
C ILE A 120 -11.84 12.18 -5.55
N LEU A 121 -12.53 13.27 -5.75
CA LEU A 121 -13.94 13.40 -5.41
C LEU A 121 -14.76 12.52 -6.36
N TYR A 122 -15.31 11.44 -5.83
CA TYR A 122 -16.02 10.44 -6.60
C TYR A 122 -17.51 10.75 -6.74
N LYS A 123 -18.13 11.21 -5.64
CA LYS A 123 -19.58 11.41 -5.58
C LYS A 123 -19.95 12.37 -4.48
N ILE A 124 -21.00 13.16 -4.71
CA ILE A 124 -21.59 14.03 -3.71
C ILE A 124 -23.04 13.61 -3.46
N ASN A 125 -23.37 13.30 -2.22
CA ASN A 125 -24.71 12.89 -1.82
C ASN A 125 -25.27 13.85 -0.80
N PRO A 126 -26.46 14.43 -0.99
CA PRO A 126 -27.14 15.15 0.06
C PRO A 126 -27.54 14.18 1.19
N THR A 127 -27.47 14.63 2.42
CA THR A 127 -27.98 13.88 3.57
C THR A 127 -29.51 14.01 3.69
N SER A 128 -30.12 13.18 4.53
CA SER A 128 -31.55 13.30 4.83
C SER A 128 -31.88 14.72 5.35
N GLY A 129 -32.87 15.34 4.75
CA GLY A 129 -33.26 16.72 5.08
C GLY A 129 -32.46 17.82 4.37
N TYR A 130 -31.49 17.46 3.54
CA TYR A 130 -30.67 18.42 2.74
C TYR A 130 -29.94 19.47 3.59
N THR A 131 -29.59 19.12 4.83
CA THR A 131 -28.88 20.02 5.76
C THR A 131 -27.37 19.91 5.69
N SER A 132 -26.88 18.88 5.01
CA SER A 132 -25.45 18.65 4.74
C SER A 132 -25.25 17.80 3.49
N PHE A 133 -24.02 17.72 3.04
CA PHE A 133 -23.61 16.94 1.89
C PHE A 133 -22.43 16.03 2.25
N ASN A 134 -22.50 14.76 1.86
CA ASN A 134 -21.42 13.79 1.94
C ASN A 134 -20.58 13.83 0.67
N PHE A 135 -19.35 14.31 0.79
CA PHE A 135 -18.32 14.24 -0.24
C PHE A 135 -17.61 12.90 -0.10
N VAL A 136 -17.93 11.97 -0.99
CA VAL A 136 -17.31 10.63 -1.04
C VAL A 136 -16.10 10.70 -1.94
N CYS A 137 -14.94 10.45 -1.39
CA CYS A 137 -13.66 10.53 -2.07
C CYS A 137 -13.03 9.16 -2.19
N ARG A 138 -12.27 8.92 -3.25
CA ARG A 138 -11.57 7.67 -3.52
C ARG A 138 -10.12 7.99 -3.89
N ASP A 139 -9.22 7.07 -3.62
CA ASP A 139 -7.86 7.20 -4.09
C ASP A 139 -7.73 6.90 -5.61
N LEU A 140 -6.55 7.13 -6.16
CA LEU A 140 -6.30 6.97 -7.61
C LEU A 140 -6.50 5.55 -8.12
N GLN A 141 -6.45 4.52 -7.28
CA GLN A 141 -6.73 3.14 -7.69
C GLN A 141 -8.15 2.96 -8.26
N LEU A 142 -9.07 3.90 -7.98
CA LEU A 142 -10.38 3.89 -8.62
C LEU A 142 -10.27 3.94 -10.14
N LEU A 143 -9.32 4.69 -10.68
CA LEU A 143 -9.12 4.82 -12.13
C LEU A 143 -8.62 3.53 -12.77
N GLU A 144 -8.03 2.62 -11.99
CA GLU A 144 -7.61 1.30 -12.48
C GLU A 144 -8.77 0.32 -12.66
N LYS A 145 -9.94 0.58 -12.07
CA LYS A 145 -11.18 -0.19 -12.32
C LYS A 145 -11.85 0.16 -13.64
N ILE A 146 -11.06 0.56 -14.62
CA ILE A 146 -11.54 0.88 -15.96
C ILE A 146 -11.27 -0.33 -16.86
N THR A 147 -12.26 -0.70 -17.65
CA THR A 147 -12.09 -1.70 -18.71
C THR A 147 -11.42 -1.03 -19.91
N ILE A 148 -10.30 -1.56 -20.33
CA ILE A 148 -9.57 -1.14 -21.52
C ILE A 148 -10.12 -1.90 -22.72
N TYR A 149 -10.73 -1.18 -23.66
CA TYR A 149 -11.36 -1.75 -24.86
C TYR A 149 -10.53 -1.56 -26.13
N SER A 150 -9.67 -0.54 -26.13
CA SER A 150 -8.94 -0.12 -27.33
C SER A 150 -7.43 -0.09 -27.09
N HIS A 151 -6.70 -0.30 -28.16
CA HIS A 151 -5.25 -0.18 -28.18
C HIS A 151 -4.85 1.27 -27.87
N PRO A 152 -3.99 1.51 -26.85
CA PRO A 152 -3.72 2.87 -26.37
C PRO A 152 -3.05 3.79 -27.41
N GLU A 153 -2.29 3.23 -28.35
CA GLU A 153 -1.54 4.02 -29.33
C GLU A 153 -2.34 4.39 -30.56
N ASN A 154 -3.31 3.55 -30.98
CA ASN A 154 -4.03 3.76 -32.23
C ASN A 154 -5.53 3.97 -32.04
N GLY A 155 -6.07 3.71 -30.84
CA GLY A 155 -7.48 3.91 -30.49
C GLY A 155 -8.46 2.89 -31.07
N TYR A 156 -7.98 1.92 -31.87
CA TYR A 156 -8.86 0.87 -32.41
C TYR A 156 -9.13 -0.23 -31.37
N PRO A 157 -10.27 -0.94 -31.48
CA PRO A 157 -10.56 -2.04 -30.56
C PRO A 157 -9.45 -3.09 -30.52
N LEU A 158 -9.20 -3.63 -29.33
CA LEU A 158 -8.30 -4.77 -29.14
C LEU A 158 -8.90 -5.99 -29.84
N SER A 159 -8.09 -6.70 -30.64
CA SER A 159 -8.47 -7.90 -31.37
C SER A 159 -7.21 -8.70 -31.77
N ASP A 160 -7.39 -9.89 -32.31
CA ASP A 160 -6.28 -10.70 -32.83
C ASP A 160 -5.55 -9.99 -33.99
N ASP A 161 -6.24 -9.14 -34.74
CA ASP A 161 -5.65 -8.32 -35.82
C ASP A 161 -5.03 -6.99 -35.32
N ASN A 162 -5.33 -6.60 -34.06
CA ASN A 162 -4.84 -5.39 -33.43
C ASN A 162 -4.48 -5.64 -31.97
N PRO A 163 -3.50 -6.49 -31.69
CA PRO A 163 -3.07 -6.80 -30.34
C PRO A 163 -2.20 -5.68 -29.75
N TRP A 164 -2.34 -5.45 -28.45
CA TRP A 164 -1.41 -4.61 -27.72
C TRP A 164 -0.29 -5.46 -27.14
N TYR A 165 0.92 -5.26 -27.64
CA TYR A 165 2.09 -6.00 -27.17
C TYR A 165 2.76 -5.29 -26.01
N LEU A 166 2.94 -5.99 -24.91
CA LEU A 166 3.67 -5.54 -23.74
C LEU A 166 4.80 -6.53 -23.43
N CYS A 167 6.02 -6.04 -23.36
CA CYS A 167 7.18 -6.87 -23.02
C CYS A 167 8.12 -6.11 -22.07
N GLY A 168 8.52 -6.75 -20.98
CA GLY A 168 9.45 -6.11 -20.06
C GLY A 168 9.41 -6.65 -18.64
N THR A 169 9.87 -5.82 -17.72
CA THR A 169 9.69 -6.03 -16.28
C THR A 169 8.26 -5.72 -15.86
N ALA A 170 7.86 -6.16 -14.67
CA ALA A 170 6.55 -5.81 -14.14
C ALA A 170 6.39 -4.28 -13.97
N CYS A 171 7.44 -3.57 -13.61
CA CYS A 171 7.42 -2.12 -13.45
C CYS A 171 7.27 -1.38 -14.77
N GLU A 172 7.92 -1.84 -15.84
CA GLU A 172 7.78 -1.28 -17.19
C GLU A 172 6.36 -1.46 -17.71
N ILE A 173 5.78 -2.66 -17.54
CA ILE A 173 4.41 -2.95 -17.97
C ILE A 173 3.39 -2.17 -17.13
N TYR A 174 3.60 -2.08 -15.81
CA TYR A 174 2.78 -1.23 -14.95
C TYR A 174 2.75 0.22 -15.43
N GLN A 175 3.92 0.80 -15.75
CA GLN A 175 4.01 2.15 -16.28
C GLN A 175 3.31 2.27 -17.65
N ALA A 176 3.45 1.27 -18.52
CA ALA A 176 2.78 1.28 -19.82
C ALA A 176 1.24 1.26 -19.66
N VAL A 177 0.70 0.41 -18.79
CA VAL A 177 -0.74 0.34 -18.53
C VAL A 177 -1.25 1.64 -17.91
N THR A 178 -0.57 2.16 -16.90
CA THR A 178 -1.03 3.36 -16.18
C THR A 178 -0.92 4.63 -17.01
N LEU A 179 0.18 4.84 -17.72
CA LEU A 179 0.42 6.06 -18.50
C LEU A 179 -0.32 6.06 -19.84
N PHE A 180 -0.31 4.93 -20.56
CA PHE A 180 -0.85 4.90 -21.92
C PHE A 180 -2.30 4.41 -21.97
N ALA A 181 -2.65 3.36 -21.23
CA ALA A 181 -4.00 2.81 -21.29
C ALA A 181 -4.99 3.54 -20.36
N LEU A 182 -4.56 3.91 -19.15
CA LEU A 182 -5.37 4.66 -18.20
C LEU A 182 -5.23 6.18 -18.35
N GLY A 183 -4.24 6.66 -19.10
CA GLY A 183 -4.01 8.08 -19.34
C GLY A 183 -3.61 8.86 -18.07
N LEU A 184 -3.03 8.20 -17.07
CA LEU A 184 -2.53 8.88 -15.89
C LEU A 184 -1.34 9.79 -16.25
N SER A 185 -1.28 10.95 -15.61
CA SER A 185 -0.11 11.81 -15.78
C SER A 185 1.09 11.27 -15.00
N PRO A 186 2.33 11.54 -15.45
CA PRO A 186 3.54 11.18 -14.68
C PRO A 186 3.54 11.72 -13.24
N ALA A 187 2.88 12.84 -12.99
CA ALA A 187 2.76 13.44 -11.66
C ALA A 187 1.87 12.63 -10.69
N GLN A 188 1.02 11.76 -11.22
CA GLN A 188 0.15 10.88 -10.43
C GLN A 188 0.84 9.56 -10.05
N LEU A 189 2.05 9.31 -10.55
CA LEU A 189 2.86 8.13 -10.26
C LEU A 189 4.13 8.52 -9.51
N ASP A 190 4.55 7.69 -8.57
CA ASP A 190 5.89 7.73 -7.97
C ASP A 190 6.88 7.02 -8.90
N LEU A 191 7.14 7.63 -10.07
CA LEU A 191 8.01 7.03 -11.09
C LEU A 191 9.38 6.67 -10.55
N ALA A 192 9.96 7.50 -9.69
CA ALA A 192 11.27 7.23 -9.11
C ALA A 192 11.25 5.98 -8.21
N GLY A 193 10.22 5.83 -7.37
CA GLY A 193 10.04 4.66 -6.52
C GLY A 193 9.78 3.38 -7.34
N ILE A 194 8.97 3.48 -8.40
CA ILE A 194 8.67 2.36 -9.29
C ILE A 194 9.93 1.92 -10.05
N GLN A 195 10.67 2.85 -10.66
CA GLN A 195 11.89 2.55 -11.40
C GLN A 195 13.02 2.03 -10.51
N ALA A 196 13.06 2.46 -9.26
CA ALA A 196 14.03 1.95 -8.29
C ALA A 196 13.90 0.44 -8.07
N LEU A 197 12.71 -0.15 -8.24
CA LEU A 197 12.50 -1.59 -8.14
C LEU A 197 13.18 -2.38 -9.28
N ASP A 198 13.39 -1.76 -10.43
CA ASP A 198 14.12 -2.38 -11.57
C ASP A 198 15.61 -2.11 -11.51
N SER A 199 16.10 -1.34 -10.55
CA SER A 199 17.53 -0.99 -10.50
C SER A 199 18.37 -2.16 -10.01
N PRO A 200 19.58 -2.36 -10.57
CA PRO A 200 20.54 -3.36 -10.09
C PRO A 200 20.92 -3.20 -8.60
N ALA A 201 20.82 -1.99 -8.07
CA ALA A 201 21.13 -1.72 -6.66
C ALA A 201 20.05 -2.26 -5.70
N GLN A 202 18.82 -2.34 -6.14
CA GLN A 202 17.73 -2.96 -5.40
C GLN A 202 17.51 -4.42 -5.80
N ASN A 203 17.92 -4.76 -6.97
CA ASN A 203 18.07 -6.08 -7.62
C ASN A 203 17.06 -7.16 -7.21
N LEU A 204 15.85 -6.74 -6.85
CA LEU A 204 14.76 -7.63 -6.51
C LEU A 204 14.35 -8.48 -7.68
N PHE A 205 14.40 -7.88 -8.86
CA PHE A 205 13.95 -8.48 -10.10
C PHE A 205 15.10 -8.73 -11.06
N GLY A 206 16.31 -8.28 -10.72
CA GLY A 206 17.50 -8.46 -11.57
C GLY A 206 17.29 -7.93 -12.99
N PRO A 207 18.07 -8.40 -13.94
CA PRO A 207 17.95 -8.04 -15.35
C PRO A 207 16.79 -8.79 -16.06
N TRP A 208 16.04 -9.60 -15.34
CA TRP A 208 15.01 -10.43 -15.95
C TRP A 208 13.77 -9.64 -16.35
N ARG A 209 13.33 -9.88 -17.56
CA ARG A 209 12.14 -9.29 -18.18
C ARG A 209 11.18 -10.43 -18.55
N PRO A 210 10.61 -11.15 -17.56
CA PRO A 210 9.95 -12.43 -17.80
C PRO A 210 8.59 -12.30 -18.47
N PHE A 211 8.09 -11.09 -18.69
CA PHE A 211 6.75 -10.86 -19.19
C PHE A 211 6.70 -10.47 -20.66
N GLN A 212 5.80 -11.14 -21.39
CA GLN A 212 5.43 -10.80 -22.76
C GLN A 212 3.94 -11.09 -22.96
N PHE A 213 3.16 -10.06 -23.13
CA PHE A 213 1.72 -10.17 -23.38
C PHE A 213 1.39 -9.78 -24.82
N ALA A 214 0.38 -10.46 -25.39
CA ALA A 214 -0.32 -10.05 -26.60
C ALA A 214 -1.79 -9.89 -26.21
N ILE A 215 -2.21 -8.69 -25.87
CA ILE A 215 -3.55 -8.41 -25.39
C ILE A 215 -4.47 -8.19 -26.57
N THR A 216 -5.35 -9.13 -26.82
CA THR A 216 -6.28 -9.14 -27.97
C THR A 216 -7.75 -8.89 -27.57
N LYS A 217 -8.01 -8.81 -26.26
CA LYS A 217 -9.36 -8.63 -25.71
C LYS A 217 -9.41 -7.50 -24.70
N SER A 218 -10.59 -6.95 -24.51
CA SER A 218 -10.79 -5.99 -23.41
C SER A 218 -10.50 -6.63 -22.06
N PHE A 219 -9.94 -5.85 -21.15
CA PHE A 219 -9.55 -6.30 -19.81
C PHE A 219 -9.81 -5.22 -18.76
N ASP A 220 -10.09 -5.64 -17.53
CA ASP A 220 -10.08 -4.76 -16.35
C ASP A 220 -8.64 -4.48 -15.96
N ALA A 221 -8.23 -3.21 -15.93
CA ALA A 221 -6.84 -2.85 -15.71
C ALA A 221 -6.36 -3.25 -14.32
N LYS A 222 -7.18 -3.04 -13.25
CA LYS A 222 -6.79 -3.41 -11.90
C LYS A 222 -6.64 -4.93 -11.75
N GLN A 223 -7.60 -5.70 -12.26
CA GLN A 223 -7.52 -7.14 -12.24
C GLN A 223 -6.28 -7.64 -12.97
N PHE A 224 -6.02 -7.12 -14.17
CA PHE A 224 -4.82 -7.48 -14.94
C PHE A 224 -3.53 -7.19 -14.15
N LEU A 225 -3.40 -5.99 -13.58
CA LEU A 225 -2.23 -5.62 -12.80
C LEU A 225 -2.04 -6.54 -11.58
N GLU A 226 -3.10 -6.84 -10.84
CA GLU A 226 -3.01 -7.67 -9.64
C GLU A 226 -2.73 -9.15 -9.96
N THR A 227 -3.40 -9.73 -10.97
CA THR A 227 -3.28 -11.17 -11.27
C THR A 227 -2.10 -11.49 -12.16
N GLU A 228 -1.87 -10.69 -13.22
CA GLU A 228 -0.88 -10.99 -14.23
C GLU A 228 0.52 -10.42 -13.93
N LEU A 229 0.60 -9.33 -13.11
CA LEU A 229 1.86 -8.67 -12.81
C LEU A 229 2.26 -8.74 -11.34
N PHE A 230 1.39 -8.31 -10.43
CA PHE A 230 1.81 -8.11 -9.04
C PHE A 230 1.98 -9.44 -8.31
N LYS A 231 1.00 -10.32 -8.41
CA LYS A 231 1.08 -11.65 -7.79
C LYS A 231 2.28 -12.45 -8.29
N PRO A 232 2.53 -12.58 -9.62
CA PRO A 232 3.70 -13.26 -10.13
C PRO A 232 5.03 -12.61 -9.73
N SER A 233 5.04 -11.30 -9.52
CA SER A 233 6.28 -10.56 -9.25
C SER A 233 6.57 -10.39 -7.77
N GLY A 234 5.67 -10.80 -6.87
CA GLY A 234 5.79 -10.47 -5.45
C GLY A 234 5.73 -8.95 -5.21
N LEU A 235 5.02 -8.23 -6.08
CA LEU A 235 4.75 -6.81 -5.96
C LEU A 235 3.40 -6.56 -5.31
N TYR A 236 3.23 -5.35 -4.80
CA TYR A 236 1.93 -4.82 -4.42
C TYR A 236 1.92 -3.30 -4.59
N GLN A 237 0.73 -2.78 -4.83
CA GLN A 237 0.54 -1.35 -5.02
C GLN A 237 0.23 -0.65 -3.71
N VAL A 238 0.71 0.57 -3.57
CA VAL A 238 0.38 1.48 -2.47
C VAL A 238 0.02 2.85 -3.02
N VAL A 239 -0.89 3.54 -2.34
CA VAL A 239 -1.15 4.96 -2.61
C VAL A 239 -0.44 5.77 -1.56
N LEU A 240 0.46 6.64 -1.96
CA LEU A 240 1.21 7.51 -1.06
C LEU A 240 0.30 8.60 -0.46
N ALA A 241 0.75 9.23 0.61
CA ALA A 241 0.03 10.37 1.21
C ALA A 241 -0.17 11.54 0.22
N SER A 242 0.74 11.70 -0.74
CA SER A 242 0.60 12.64 -1.86
C SER A 242 -0.55 12.32 -2.81
N GLY A 243 -1.14 11.12 -2.71
CA GLY A 243 -2.12 10.58 -3.66
C GLY A 243 -1.50 9.87 -4.84
N GLN A 244 -0.17 9.84 -4.98
CA GLN A 244 0.50 9.14 -6.07
C GLN A 244 0.42 7.63 -5.89
N LEU A 245 0.26 6.92 -7.00
CA LEU A 245 0.40 5.46 -7.04
C LEU A 245 1.90 5.09 -7.03
N SER A 246 2.26 4.11 -6.22
CA SER A 246 3.61 3.56 -6.13
C SER A 246 3.55 2.04 -6.02
N LEU A 247 4.66 1.39 -6.27
CA LEU A 247 4.82 -0.05 -6.07
C LEU A 247 5.77 -0.32 -4.90
N ARG A 248 5.56 -1.45 -4.28
CA ARG A 248 6.45 -2.04 -3.27
C ARG A 248 6.65 -3.51 -3.59
N ALA A 249 7.74 -4.06 -3.11
CA ALA A 249 8.02 -5.49 -3.27
C ALA A 249 7.97 -6.22 -1.93
N GLN A 250 7.61 -7.47 -1.99
CA GLN A 250 7.64 -8.40 -0.86
C GLN A 250 9.07 -8.77 -0.49
N HIS A 251 9.86 -7.82 -0.06
CA HIS A 251 11.20 -8.15 0.44
C HIS A 251 11.41 -7.51 1.81
N PRO A 252 12.28 -8.10 2.61
CA PRO A 252 12.66 -7.49 3.87
C PRO A 252 13.37 -6.17 3.63
N PRO A 253 13.31 -5.23 4.58
CA PRO A 253 14.07 -4.00 4.50
C PRO A 253 15.57 -4.30 4.41
N ALA A 254 16.30 -3.46 3.72
CA ALA A 254 17.75 -3.56 3.66
C ALA A 254 18.38 -3.61 5.06
N ALA A 255 19.50 -4.30 5.19
CA ALA A 255 20.24 -4.33 6.45
C ALA A 255 20.55 -2.90 6.90
N GLY A 256 20.19 -2.54 8.14
CA GLY A 256 20.37 -1.19 8.68
C GLY A 256 19.28 -0.18 8.27
N ALA A 257 18.22 -0.58 7.59
CA ALA A 257 17.09 0.30 7.33
C ALA A 257 16.49 0.82 8.63
N THR A 258 16.32 2.13 8.73
CA THR A 258 15.72 2.77 9.90
C THR A 258 14.21 2.67 9.81
N PRO A 259 13.54 2.10 10.83
CA PRO A 259 12.08 2.11 10.91
C PRO A 259 11.54 3.53 10.92
N VAL A 260 10.43 3.75 10.22
CA VAL A 260 9.79 5.08 10.17
C VAL A 260 9.21 5.50 11.51
N PHE A 261 8.88 4.52 12.35
CA PHE A 261 8.34 4.75 13.69
C PHE A 261 8.66 3.57 14.62
N THR A 262 8.79 3.86 15.92
CA THR A 262 8.93 2.83 16.96
C THR A 262 7.70 2.83 17.86
N PHE A 263 6.93 1.74 17.80
CA PHE A 263 5.86 1.48 18.75
C PHE A 263 6.43 0.99 20.07
N ASN A 264 5.84 1.47 21.17
CA ASN A 264 6.21 1.06 22.52
C ASN A 264 5.00 1.22 23.46
N GLU A 265 5.16 0.79 24.71
CA GLU A 265 4.11 0.86 25.75
C GLU A 265 3.57 2.28 25.98
N GLY A 266 4.35 3.33 25.69
CA GLY A 266 3.94 4.71 25.88
C GLY A 266 3.10 5.30 24.74
N ASN A 267 3.12 4.69 23.56
CA ASN A 267 2.37 5.17 22.40
C ASN A 267 1.30 4.18 21.86
N LEU A 268 1.23 3.01 22.47
CA LEU A 268 0.13 2.05 22.26
C LEU A 268 -0.99 2.30 23.28
N ILE A 269 -2.24 2.15 22.82
CA ILE A 269 -3.44 2.31 23.66
C ILE A 269 -3.79 0.98 24.35
N ALA A 270 -3.51 -0.13 23.70
CA ALA A 270 -3.81 -1.47 24.17
C ALA A 270 -2.63 -2.41 23.93
N PHE A 271 -2.62 -3.53 24.64
CA PHE A 271 -1.67 -4.61 24.38
C PHE A 271 -1.85 -5.12 22.95
N PRO A 272 -0.75 -5.36 22.19
CA PRO A 272 -0.82 -5.88 20.83
C PRO A 272 -1.57 -7.23 20.77
N GLU A 273 -2.56 -7.33 19.92
CA GLU A 273 -3.22 -8.61 19.63
C GLU A 273 -2.37 -9.37 18.61
N CYS A 274 -2.12 -10.64 18.85
CA CYS A 274 -1.28 -11.46 17.98
C CYS A 274 -2.09 -12.58 17.33
N ASP A 275 -2.01 -12.63 16.01
CA ASP A 275 -2.49 -13.73 15.18
C ASP A 275 -1.31 -14.27 14.36
N ARG A 276 -1.55 -15.24 13.52
CA ARG A 276 -0.54 -15.79 12.62
C ARG A 276 -1.06 -15.88 11.20
N GLN A 277 -0.24 -15.47 10.26
CA GLN A 277 -0.51 -15.69 8.85
C GLN A 277 -0.50 -17.19 8.54
N ALA A 278 -1.38 -17.62 7.64
CA ALA A 278 -1.40 -19.01 7.20
C ALA A 278 -0.06 -19.42 6.60
N ILE A 279 0.34 -20.67 6.87
CA ILE A 279 1.58 -21.22 6.33
C ILE A 279 1.40 -21.45 4.83
N VAL A 280 2.31 -20.89 4.02
CA VAL A 280 2.42 -21.14 2.58
C VAL A 280 3.68 -21.95 2.36
N ASN A 281 3.55 -23.24 2.00
CA ASN A 281 4.67 -24.14 1.79
C ASN A 281 4.61 -24.94 0.48
N GLN A 282 3.65 -24.58 -0.37
CA GLN A 282 3.51 -25.10 -1.72
C GLN A 282 3.29 -23.93 -2.67
N ALA A 283 3.88 -23.97 -3.86
CA ALA A 283 3.62 -23.01 -4.92
C ALA A 283 3.51 -23.72 -6.27
N ILE A 284 2.55 -23.31 -7.08
CA ILE A 284 2.39 -23.78 -8.45
C ILE A 284 2.37 -22.54 -9.36
N TRP A 285 3.17 -22.63 -10.42
CA TRP A 285 3.28 -21.62 -11.44
C TRP A 285 2.91 -22.22 -12.78
N GLU A 286 2.03 -21.55 -13.52
CA GLU A 286 1.67 -21.88 -14.88
C GLU A 286 2.06 -20.70 -15.80
N PHE A 287 2.80 -20.99 -16.86
CA PHE A 287 3.36 -19.98 -17.75
C PHE A 287 3.52 -20.52 -19.19
N ASP A 288 4.04 -19.70 -20.13
CA ASP A 288 4.08 -19.98 -21.56
C ASP A 288 2.68 -20.27 -22.14
N ALA A 289 1.75 -19.35 -21.88
CA ALA A 289 0.39 -19.45 -22.42
C ALA A 289 0.39 -19.48 -23.94
N ASN A 290 -0.45 -20.37 -24.51
CA ASN A 290 -0.72 -20.54 -25.93
C ASN A 290 -2.22 -20.77 -26.16
N SER A 291 -2.62 -21.09 -27.41
CA SER A 291 -4.04 -21.36 -27.75
C SER A 291 -4.65 -22.54 -26.99
N ASP A 292 -3.85 -23.47 -26.52
CA ASP A 292 -4.27 -24.71 -25.87
C ASP A 292 -4.20 -24.65 -24.35
N GLY A 293 -3.76 -23.52 -23.79
CA GLY A 293 -3.56 -23.30 -22.35
C GLY A 293 -2.12 -22.97 -22.00
N TYR A 294 -1.65 -23.42 -20.85
CA TYR A 294 -0.25 -23.22 -20.40
C TYR A 294 0.61 -24.41 -20.81
N ALA A 295 1.70 -24.12 -21.52
CA ALA A 295 2.62 -25.16 -22.01
C ALA A 295 3.54 -25.68 -20.90
N ASN A 296 3.85 -24.84 -19.92
CA ASN A 296 4.74 -25.18 -18.82
C ASN A 296 4.11 -24.90 -17.47
N TYR A 297 4.48 -25.72 -16.49
CA TYR A 297 4.18 -25.47 -15.08
C TYR A 297 5.35 -25.89 -14.20
N GLU A 298 5.49 -25.23 -13.07
CA GLU A 298 6.48 -25.54 -12.05
C GLU A 298 5.80 -25.69 -10.68
N THR A 299 6.26 -26.68 -9.91
CA THR A 299 5.77 -26.91 -8.56
C THR A 299 6.94 -26.83 -7.58
N TYR A 300 6.84 -25.94 -6.62
CA TYR A 300 7.81 -25.76 -5.55
C TYR A 300 7.23 -26.21 -4.23
N LEU A 301 7.99 -26.99 -3.47
CA LEU A 301 7.61 -27.53 -2.18
C LEU A 301 8.66 -27.18 -1.13
N GLN A 302 8.24 -26.60 -0.02
CA GLN A 302 9.12 -26.37 1.13
C GLN A 302 9.10 -27.62 2.05
N ALA A 303 9.97 -28.60 1.75
CA ALA A 303 9.95 -29.92 2.39
C ALA A 303 10.06 -29.87 3.92
N THR A 304 10.88 -28.98 4.47
CA THR A 304 11.03 -28.82 5.93
C THR A 304 9.72 -28.35 6.57
N SER A 305 9.05 -27.38 5.97
CA SER A 305 7.76 -26.89 6.44
C SER A 305 6.69 -27.99 6.37
N ILE A 306 6.62 -28.69 5.24
CA ILE A 306 5.65 -29.78 5.04
C ILE A 306 5.88 -30.88 6.08
N SER A 307 7.14 -31.24 6.37
CA SER A 307 7.46 -32.23 7.40
C SER A 307 7.05 -31.79 8.80
N GLN A 308 7.11 -30.50 9.10
CA GLN A 308 6.81 -29.94 10.44
C GLN A 308 5.32 -29.66 10.66
N TYR A 309 4.64 -29.16 9.64
CA TYR A 309 3.28 -28.61 9.76
C TYR A 309 2.27 -29.32 8.86
N GLY A 310 2.69 -30.26 8.03
CA GLY A 310 1.87 -30.82 6.96
C GLY A 310 1.75 -29.88 5.76
N GLN A 311 0.83 -30.22 4.85
CA GLN A 311 0.53 -29.36 3.72
C GLN A 311 -0.20 -28.10 4.21
N GLY A 312 0.38 -26.95 3.93
CA GLY A 312 -0.20 -25.64 4.20
C GLY A 312 -1.00 -25.09 3.02
N GLN A 313 -1.18 -23.77 3.02
CA GLN A 313 -1.82 -23.08 1.92
C GLN A 313 -0.94 -23.16 0.66
N GLN A 314 -1.56 -23.43 -0.47
CA GLN A 314 -0.92 -23.38 -1.78
C GLN A 314 -0.99 -21.97 -2.36
N PHE A 315 0.14 -21.48 -2.83
CA PHE A 315 0.23 -20.27 -3.65
C PHE A 315 0.19 -20.70 -5.11
N SER A 316 -0.82 -20.25 -5.86
CA SER A 316 -0.98 -20.60 -7.27
C SER A 316 -0.92 -19.32 -8.12
N VAL A 317 -0.11 -19.35 -9.15
CA VAL A 317 0.03 -18.28 -10.13
C VAL A 317 -0.19 -18.84 -11.52
N THR A 318 -1.08 -18.20 -12.25
CA THR A 318 -1.25 -18.37 -13.69
C THR A 318 -1.03 -17.01 -14.33
N SER A 319 -0.09 -16.90 -15.26
CA SER A 319 0.14 -15.63 -15.97
C SER A 319 0.32 -15.89 -17.46
N GLU A 320 -0.55 -15.27 -18.24
CA GLU A 320 -0.50 -15.36 -19.69
C GLU A 320 0.78 -14.73 -20.29
N GLY A 321 1.39 -13.82 -19.56
CA GLY A 321 2.59 -13.10 -20.01
C GLY A 321 3.91 -13.70 -19.60
N LEU A 322 3.96 -14.63 -18.64
CA LEU A 322 5.22 -15.23 -18.21
C LEU A 322 5.79 -16.14 -19.30
N ARG A 323 7.08 -15.96 -19.65
CA ARG A 323 7.75 -16.71 -20.71
C ARG A 323 9.04 -17.34 -20.22
N SER A 324 9.20 -18.65 -20.43
CA SER A 324 10.41 -19.40 -20.03
C SER A 324 11.68 -18.88 -20.73
N GLU A 325 11.59 -18.55 -22.01
CA GLU A 325 12.70 -17.97 -22.77
C GLU A 325 13.18 -16.60 -22.26
N LEU A 326 12.34 -15.89 -21.49
CA LEU A 326 12.66 -14.60 -20.87
C LEU A 326 13.11 -14.74 -19.41
N GLY A 327 13.33 -15.95 -18.92
CA GLY A 327 13.87 -16.25 -17.60
C GLY A 327 12.81 -16.59 -16.55
N ALA A 328 11.58 -16.99 -16.95
CA ALA A 328 10.50 -17.30 -16.02
C ALA A 328 10.87 -18.36 -14.97
N PHE A 329 11.65 -19.41 -15.32
CA PHE A 329 12.06 -20.43 -14.36
C PHE A 329 12.85 -19.84 -13.18
N ALA A 330 13.89 -19.07 -13.47
CA ALA A 330 14.69 -18.44 -12.43
C ALA A 330 13.88 -17.42 -11.62
N TRP A 331 12.97 -16.72 -12.30
CA TRP A 331 12.07 -15.76 -11.67
C TRP A 331 11.10 -16.41 -10.72
N THR A 332 10.40 -17.46 -11.14
CA THR A 332 9.41 -18.18 -10.30
C THR A 332 10.06 -18.82 -9.09
N GLU A 333 11.25 -19.42 -9.25
CA GLU A 333 12.03 -19.97 -8.15
C GLU A 333 12.40 -18.90 -7.14
N TRP A 334 12.86 -17.75 -7.61
CA TRP A 334 13.27 -16.65 -6.75
C TRP A 334 12.11 -16.01 -5.98
N VAL A 335 10.98 -15.69 -6.66
CA VAL A 335 9.79 -15.16 -6.00
C VAL A 335 9.21 -16.15 -4.99
N THR A 336 9.17 -17.44 -5.36
CA THR A 336 8.71 -18.51 -4.45
C THR A 336 9.65 -18.66 -3.25
N GLY A 337 10.96 -18.51 -3.45
CA GLY A 337 11.93 -18.51 -2.37
C GLY A 337 11.68 -17.38 -1.36
N MET A 338 11.41 -16.17 -1.82
CA MET A 338 11.04 -15.05 -0.95
C MET A 338 9.75 -15.35 -0.17
N LEU A 339 8.74 -15.86 -0.85
CA LEU A 339 7.45 -16.23 -0.26
C LEU A 339 7.62 -17.27 0.83
N PHE A 340 8.37 -18.37 0.56
CA PHE A 340 8.60 -19.42 1.53
C PHE A 340 9.44 -18.99 2.72
N ASN A 341 10.43 -18.12 2.50
CA ASN A 341 11.21 -17.55 3.58
C ASN A 341 10.36 -16.83 4.61
N ARG A 342 9.31 -16.18 4.16
CA ARG A 342 8.46 -15.38 5.02
C ARG A 342 7.28 -16.17 5.59
N PHE A 343 6.68 -17.03 4.79
CA PHE A 343 5.38 -17.63 5.11
C PHE A 343 5.40 -19.13 5.34
N SER A 344 6.51 -19.83 5.06
CA SER A 344 6.52 -21.31 5.24
C SER A 344 6.60 -21.75 6.71
N GLY A 345 6.97 -20.87 7.63
CA GLY A 345 7.16 -21.21 9.03
C GLY A 345 8.36 -22.14 9.31
N ALA A 346 9.14 -22.51 8.28
CA ALA A 346 10.27 -23.41 8.41
C ALA A 346 11.54 -22.74 8.94
N LEU A 347 11.63 -21.42 8.80
CA LEU A 347 12.81 -20.70 9.22
C LEU A 347 12.86 -20.44 10.72
N PRO A 348 14.06 -20.44 11.32
CA PRO A 348 14.24 -19.99 12.70
C PRO A 348 13.66 -18.60 12.90
N GLY A 349 12.83 -18.42 13.91
CA GLY A 349 12.23 -17.13 14.26
C GLY A 349 10.86 -16.81 13.65
N ILE A 350 10.39 -17.61 12.66
CA ILE A 350 9.02 -17.49 12.12
C ILE A 350 8.35 -18.86 12.13
N LYS A 351 8.51 -19.60 13.22
CA LYS A 351 7.87 -20.91 13.36
C LYS A 351 6.35 -20.80 13.44
N GLY A 352 5.65 -21.64 12.68
CA GLY A 352 4.19 -21.72 12.73
C GLY A 352 3.45 -20.58 12.04
N GLY A 353 4.07 -19.94 11.05
CA GLY A 353 3.54 -18.81 10.30
C GLY A 353 4.00 -17.45 10.83
N ALA A 354 4.05 -16.46 9.94
CA ALA A 354 4.50 -15.11 10.30
C ALA A 354 3.53 -14.46 11.31
N PRO A 355 4.03 -13.92 12.43
CA PRO A 355 3.21 -13.19 13.37
C PRO A 355 2.57 -11.96 12.73
N LEU A 356 1.27 -11.85 12.90
CA LEU A 356 0.45 -10.72 12.47
C LEU A 356 -0.07 -10.02 13.72
N LEU A 357 0.34 -8.79 13.93
CA LEU A 357 -0.08 -8.03 15.10
C LEU A 357 -1.11 -6.97 14.73
N THR A 358 -2.12 -6.82 15.57
CA THR A 358 -2.99 -5.64 15.56
C THR A 358 -2.52 -4.68 16.64
N LEU A 359 -2.08 -3.50 16.22
CA LEU A 359 -1.62 -2.41 17.07
C LEU A 359 -2.67 -1.32 17.12
N ARG A 360 -3.03 -0.86 18.32
CA ARG A 360 -3.90 0.32 18.52
C ARG A 360 -3.07 1.42 19.14
N ALA A 361 -2.97 2.54 18.45
CA ALA A 361 -2.10 3.63 18.82
C ALA A 361 -2.83 4.98 18.78
N PHE A 362 -2.22 5.99 19.38
CA PHE A 362 -2.73 7.36 19.28
C PHE A 362 -2.49 7.95 17.89
N LEU A 363 -3.27 8.97 17.52
CA LEU A 363 -3.17 9.66 16.24
C LEU A 363 -1.77 10.23 15.94
N MET A 364 -0.89 10.34 16.94
CA MET A 364 0.51 10.72 16.74
C MET A 364 1.26 9.79 15.78
N THR A 365 0.76 8.58 15.56
CA THR A 365 1.31 7.62 14.60
C THR A 365 0.80 7.82 13.18
N LEU A 366 -0.04 8.83 12.93
CA LEU A 366 -0.62 9.14 11.61
C LEU A 366 0.39 9.13 10.43
N PRO A 367 1.66 9.57 10.61
CA PRO A 367 2.66 9.53 9.53
C PRO A 367 3.05 8.12 9.06
N VAL A 368 2.76 7.09 9.84
CA VAL A 368 3.01 5.68 9.47
C VAL A 368 2.04 5.26 8.37
N TRP A 369 2.58 4.64 7.31
CA TRP A 369 1.83 4.31 6.11
C TRP A 369 1.88 2.81 5.79
N VAL A 370 0.95 2.34 4.95
CA VAL A 370 0.97 0.97 4.43
C VAL A 370 2.23 0.75 3.59
N GLY A 371 2.91 -0.37 3.81
CA GLY A 371 4.21 -0.69 3.21
C GLY A 371 5.42 -0.09 3.94
N ASP A 372 5.20 0.70 5.00
CA ASP A 372 6.29 1.19 5.85
C ASP A 372 6.77 0.10 6.81
N TYR A 373 8.06 0.17 7.16
CA TYR A 373 8.63 -0.65 8.23
C TYR A 373 8.61 0.10 9.54
N VAL A 374 8.15 -0.58 10.57
CA VAL A 374 8.06 -0.04 11.94
C VAL A 374 8.76 -0.97 12.92
N ALA A 375 9.31 -0.41 13.99
CA ALA A 375 9.85 -1.20 15.09
C ALA A 375 8.82 -1.32 16.22
N LEU A 376 8.86 -2.44 16.94
CA LEU A 376 8.12 -2.63 18.19
C LEU A 376 9.09 -2.97 19.31
N THR A 377 8.96 -2.23 20.42
CA THR A 377 9.61 -2.53 21.68
C THR A 377 8.55 -2.62 22.77
N HIS A 378 8.44 -3.78 23.42
CA HIS A 378 7.41 -4.01 24.44
C HIS A 378 7.90 -5.06 25.46
N THR A 379 7.92 -4.72 26.75
CA THR A 379 8.53 -5.56 27.79
C THR A 379 7.76 -6.85 28.09
N LYS A 380 6.45 -6.85 27.89
CA LYS A 380 5.56 -7.97 28.24
C LYS A 380 5.11 -8.80 27.03
N MET A 381 5.46 -8.37 25.83
CA MET A 381 5.08 -9.13 24.64
C MET A 381 6.02 -10.33 24.50
N PRO A 382 5.49 -11.57 24.26
CA PRO A 382 6.35 -12.72 24.05
C PRO A 382 7.11 -12.58 22.74
N ASP A 383 8.41 -12.79 22.78
CA ASP A 383 9.23 -12.98 21.59
C ASP A 383 9.02 -14.42 21.08
N LEU A 384 8.26 -14.57 20.03
CA LEU A 384 7.94 -15.88 19.45
C LEU A 384 9.15 -16.57 18.82
N THR A 385 10.28 -15.89 18.71
CA THR A 385 11.54 -16.43 18.21
C THR A 385 12.31 -17.16 19.32
N THR A 386 12.40 -16.52 20.47
CA THR A 386 13.21 -17.00 21.60
C THR A 386 12.39 -17.69 22.69
N GLY A 387 11.07 -17.42 22.73
CA GLY A 387 10.16 -17.86 23.80
C GLY A 387 10.24 -17.01 25.07
N ASN A 388 11.07 -15.97 25.10
CA ASN A 388 11.22 -15.07 26.23
C ASN A 388 10.14 -13.98 26.21
N LEU A 389 9.93 -13.33 27.38
CA LEU A 389 9.16 -12.09 27.46
C LEU A 389 10.02 -10.90 27.07
N GLY A 390 9.43 -10.00 26.33
CA GLY A 390 10.05 -8.78 25.86
C GLY A 390 10.53 -8.88 24.42
N VAL A 391 10.07 -7.93 23.59
CA VAL A 391 10.60 -7.69 22.25
C VAL A 391 11.29 -6.33 22.23
N THR A 392 12.43 -6.24 21.54
CA THR A 392 13.19 -5.00 21.42
C THR A 392 13.54 -4.73 19.97
N ASN A 393 13.07 -3.60 19.45
CA ASN A 393 13.31 -3.16 18.06
C ASN A 393 13.00 -4.24 17.01
N ARG A 394 11.97 -5.06 17.26
CA ARG A 394 11.51 -6.03 16.25
C ARG A 394 10.86 -5.32 15.09
N ILE A 395 11.25 -5.67 13.87
CA ILE A 395 10.83 -4.98 12.65
C ILE A 395 9.60 -5.68 12.05
N TYR A 396 8.58 -4.88 11.80
CA TYR A 396 7.31 -5.27 11.17
C TYR A 396 7.04 -4.42 9.95
N GLU A 397 6.30 -4.95 9.00
CA GLU A 397 5.77 -4.23 7.84
C GLU A 397 4.29 -3.93 8.05
N VAL A 398 3.90 -2.70 7.78
CA VAL A 398 2.50 -2.26 7.91
C VAL A 398 1.71 -2.73 6.70
N ILE A 399 0.71 -3.59 6.92
CA ILE A 399 -0.14 -4.15 5.86
C ILE A 399 -1.58 -3.64 5.89
N ASP A 400 -1.98 -3.00 6.98
CA ASP A 400 -3.31 -2.40 7.15
C ASP A 400 -3.20 -1.16 8.04
N ARG A 401 -3.93 -0.13 7.68
CA ARG A 401 -3.98 1.16 8.38
C ARG A 401 -5.40 1.67 8.40
N GLN A 402 -5.94 1.89 9.59
CA GLN A 402 -7.32 2.34 9.80
C GLN A 402 -7.34 3.51 10.77
N PRO A 403 -7.49 4.75 10.29
CA PRO A 403 -7.66 5.92 11.14
C PRO A 403 -9.08 5.98 11.70
N ASP A 404 -9.20 6.32 12.97
CA ASP A 404 -10.43 6.79 13.59
C ASP A 404 -10.23 8.26 13.99
N TYR A 405 -10.67 9.14 13.12
CA TYR A 405 -10.53 10.58 13.32
C TYR A 405 -11.40 11.09 14.47
N ALA A 406 -12.49 10.39 14.82
CA ALA A 406 -13.39 10.81 15.88
C ALA A 406 -12.78 10.55 17.27
N SER A 407 -12.19 9.39 17.47
CA SER A 407 -11.51 9.04 18.73
C SER A 407 -10.05 9.55 18.79
N GLY A 408 -9.50 9.99 17.67
CA GLY A 408 -8.09 10.38 17.58
C GLY A 408 -7.15 9.19 17.72
N THR A 409 -7.54 8.03 17.18
CA THR A 409 -6.77 6.79 17.28
C THR A 409 -6.48 6.19 15.91
N MET A 410 -5.51 5.29 15.87
CA MET A 410 -5.09 4.55 14.69
C MET A 410 -5.05 3.07 15.01
N GLN A 411 -5.53 2.24 14.10
CA GLN A 411 -5.31 0.80 14.15
C GLN A 411 -4.43 0.39 12.97
N TYR A 412 -3.44 -0.46 13.26
CA TYR A 412 -2.55 -1.04 12.26
C TYR A 412 -2.57 -2.55 12.36
N LYS A 413 -2.52 -3.24 11.20
CA LYS A 413 -2.04 -4.62 11.16
C LYS A 413 -0.63 -4.60 10.62
N VAL A 414 0.27 -5.25 11.36
CA VAL A 414 1.69 -5.29 11.02
C VAL A 414 2.17 -6.74 10.99
N LEU A 415 2.91 -7.07 9.93
CA LEU A 415 3.40 -8.40 9.66
C LEU A 415 4.89 -8.49 10.03
N ASP A 416 5.26 -9.50 10.81
CA ASP A 416 6.65 -9.73 11.20
C ASP A 416 7.53 -10.01 9.97
N THR A 417 8.62 -9.27 9.85
CA THR A 417 9.61 -9.46 8.80
C THR A 417 10.62 -10.56 9.11
N GLY A 418 10.66 -11.02 10.36
CA GLY A 418 11.65 -11.98 10.83
C GLY A 418 13.07 -11.43 10.97
N LEU A 419 13.26 -10.12 10.89
CA LEU A 419 14.60 -9.50 10.84
C LEU A 419 15.29 -9.38 12.18
N THR A 420 14.55 -9.29 13.28
CA THR A 420 15.16 -9.23 14.62
C THR A 420 15.71 -10.59 14.98
N GLY A 421 16.98 -10.63 15.34
CA GLY A 421 17.66 -11.88 15.72
C GLY A 421 18.24 -12.68 14.56
N ARG A 422 18.26 -12.11 13.37
CA ARG A 422 18.93 -12.68 12.19
C ARG A 422 20.06 -11.78 11.70
N PRO A 423 21.22 -11.74 12.37
CA PRO A 423 22.36 -11.02 11.84
C PRO A 423 22.74 -11.57 10.47
N GLY A 424 22.82 -10.72 9.47
CA GLY A 424 23.17 -11.11 8.11
C GLY A 424 22.03 -11.72 7.29
N ALA A 425 20.80 -11.81 7.83
CA ALA A 425 19.65 -12.08 6.99
C ALA A 425 19.52 -10.97 5.95
N TYR A 426 19.52 -11.36 4.69
CA TYR A 426 19.30 -10.47 3.56
C TYR A 426 20.36 -9.40 3.29
N THR A 427 21.64 -9.75 3.34
CA THR A 427 22.65 -8.99 2.60
C THR A 427 22.50 -9.30 1.11
N TRP A 428 21.58 -8.63 0.50
CA TRP A 428 21.50 -8.58 -0.95
C TRP A 428 22.76 -7.85 -1.45
N GLY A 429 23.54 -8.51 -2.29
CA GLY A 429 24.83 -7.97 -2.76
C GLY A 429 26.04 -8.29 -1.87
N GLY A 430 25.91 -9.14 -0.86
CA GLY A 430 27.06 -9.77 -0.20
C GLY A 430 27.82 -10.69 -1.17
N THR A 431 29.09 -10.96 -0.88
CA THR A 431 30.00 -11.80 -1.67
C THR A 431 29.55 -13.27 -1.80
N ASN A 432 28.47 -13.67 -1.14
CA ASN A 432 27.70 -14.87 -1.41
C ASN A 432 26.40 -14.48 -2.07
N PRO A 433 26.34 -14.47 -3.42
CA PRO A 433 25.05 -14.47 -4.07
C PRO A 433 24.30 -15.66 -3.52
N LEU A 434 23.09 -15.44 -3.04
CA LEU A 434 22.15 -16.50 -2.73
C LEU A 434 22.03 -17.32 -4.00
N LEU A 435 22.70 -18.46 -3.98
CA LEU A 435 22.53 -19.41 -5.06
C LEU A 435 21.11 -19.93 -4.88
N ILE A 436 20.29 -19.61 -5.84
CA ILE A 436 18.97 -20.20 -5.99
C ILE A 436 19.16 -21.71 -5.87
N GLY A 437 18.43 -22.34 -4.93
CA GLY A 437 18.53 -23.77 -4.67
C GLY A 437 19.63 -24.23 -3.71
N THR A 438 20.62 -23.42 -3.34
CA THR A 438 21.65 -23.77 -2.35
C THR A 438 21.83 -22.72 -1.28
N GLY A 439 21.24 -21.59 -1.46
CA GLY A 439 21.33 -20.46 -0.55
C GLY A 439 20.50 -20.68 0.68
N THR A 440 21.14 -20.64 1.78
CA THR A 440 20.46 -20.30 3.00
C THR A 440 20.04 -18.84 2.90
N TRP A 441 18.79 -18.64 2.64
CA TRP A 441 18.14 -17.36 2.92
C TRP A 441 18.11 -17.23 4.44
N TYR A 442 19.02 -16.52 5.01
CA TYR A 442 19.13 -16.32 6.46
C TYR A 442 18.55 -14.98 6.87
#